data_f7af967d9f29467868d39fe4f69b1211
#
_entry.id   f7af967d9f29467868d39fe4f69b1211
#
_cell.length_a   1.000
_cell.length_b   1.000
_cell.length_c   1.000
_cell.angle_alpha   90.00
_cell.angle_beta   90.00
_cell.angle_gamma   90.00
#
_symmetry.space_group_name_H-M   'P 1'
#
loop_
_entity.id
_entity.type
_entity.pdbx_description
1 polymer ?
#
loop_
_entity_poly.entity_id
_entity_poly.type
_entity_poly.pdbx_seq_one_letter_code
_entity_poly.pdbx_strand_id
1 'polypeptide(L)'
;MLREAFRFCSLFSLALVLVFANSAKAESQYAPAEAGQHLGEKATVCGMVASASYARSVRGQPTFINLDRAYPNQVFTVLIWGDHRSRFPYAPETLRGQHICVTGTIKSYRGVAEIVASDPHQITKQ
;
A
#
# COMPACT_ATOMS: atom_id res chain seq x y z
N MET A 1 -16.28 -70.92 -35.79
CA MET A 1 -16.61 -70.14 -34.59
C MET A 1 -15.76 -68.93 -34.58
N LEU A 2 -16.34 -67.82 -34.97
CA LEU A 2 -15.67 -66.53 -34.99
C LEU A 2 -15.88 -65.85 -33.63
N ARG A 3 -14.80 -65.68 -32.86
CA ARG A 3 -14.83 -64.86 -31.67
C ARG A 3 -14.46 -63.45 -32.08
N GLU A 4 -15.44 -62.58 -32.11
CA GLU A 4 -15.24 -61.20 -32.29
C GLU A 4 -14.66 -60.59 -30.99
N ALA A 5 -13.40 -60.24 -31.05
CA ALA A 5 -12.77 -59.46 -29.97
C ALA A 5 -13.13 -58.01 -30.14
N PHE A 6 -14.10 -57.50 -29.38
CA PHE A 6 -14.37 -56.09 -29.28
C PHE A 6 -13.22 -55.40 -28.52
N ARG A 7 -12.34 -54.77 -29.27
CA ARG A 7 -11.39 -53.84 -28.69
C ARG A 7 -12.10 -52.50 -28.42
N PHE A 8 -12.50 -52.31 -27.19
CA PHE A 8 -12.87 -50.99 -26.73
C PHE A 8 -11.60 -50.13 -26.64
N CYS A 9 -11.35 -49.31 -27.66
CA CYS A 9 -10.44 -48.19 -27.55
C CYS A 9 -11.12 -47.13 -26.72
N SER A 10 -10.88 -47.13 -25.42
CA SER A 10 -11.24 -46.05 -24.54
C SER A 10 -10.26 -44.92 -24.81
N LEU A 11 -10.65 -43.97 -25.67
CA LEU A 11 -9.95 -42.68 -25.81
C LEU A 11 -10.27 -41.85 -24.58
N PHE A 12 -9.46 -42.00 -23.54
CA PHE A 12 -9.42 -41.04 -22.46
C PHE A 12 -8.79 -39.77 -23.03
N SER A 13 -9.64 -38.84 -23.48
CA SER A 13 -9.23 -37.47 -23.73
C SER A 13 -8.93 -36.81 -22.39
N LEU A 14 -7.65 -36.82 -22.02
CA LEU A 14 -7.17 -36.08 -20.86
C LEU A 14 -7.23 -34.60 -21.22
N ALA A 15 -8.36 -33.95 -20.92
CA ALA A 15 -8.45 -32.50 -21.02
C ALA A 15 -7.52 -31.90 -19.96
N LEU A 16 -6.32 -31.46 -20.38
CA LEU A 16 -5.39 -30.71 -19.55
C LEU A 16 -6.00 -29.36 -19.30
N VAL A 17 -6.71 -29.21 -18.18
CA VAL A 17 -7.18 -27.92 -17.71
C VAL A 17 -5.95 -27.15 -17.20
N LEU A 18 -5.41 -26.29 -18.07
CA LEU A 18 -4.40 -25.31 -17.67
C LEU A 18 -5.08 -24.29 -16.75
N VAL A 19 -5.02 -24.53 -15.46
CA VAL A 19 -5.37 -23.53 -14.46
C VAL A 19 -4.26 -22.49 -14.47
N PHE A 20 -4.48 -21.38 -15.19
CA PHE A 20 -3.64 -20.21 -15.04
C PHE A 20 -3.91 -19.63 -13.64
N ALA A 21 -3.08 -19.98 -12.68
CA ALA A 21 -3.04 -19.28 -11.42
C ALA A 21 -2.53 -17.88 -11.71
N ASN A 22 -3.44 -16.90 -11.81
CA ASN A 22 -3.07 -15.50 -11.73
C ASN A 22 -2.54 -15.27 -10.33
N SER A 23 -1.22 -15.38 -10.18
CA SER A 23 -0.53 -14.88 -9.00
C SER A 23 -0.63 -13.36 -9.05
N ALA A 24 -1.70 -12.79 -8.45
CA ALA A 24 -1.71 -11.39 -8.14
C ALA A 24 -0.51 -11.16 -7.22
N LYS A 25 0.52 -10.45 -7.73
CA LYS A 25 1.70 -10.09 -6.95
C LYS A 25 1.22 -9.25 -5.78
N ALA A 26 1.30 -9.80 -4.56
CA ALA A 26 0.98 -9.07 -3.35
C ALA A 26 1.87 -7.82 -3.30
N GLU A 27 1.28 -6.65 -3.03
CA GLU A 27 1.99 -5.41 -2.87
C GLU A 27 2.95 -5.52 -1.69
N SER A 28 4.20 -5.08 -1.87
CA SER A 28 5.21 -5.11 -0.83
C SER A 28 4.81 -4.23 0.34
N GLN A 29 5.07 -4.70 1.55
CA GLN A 29 4.79 -3.97 2.78
C GLN A 29 6.08 -3.75 3.54
N TYR A 30 6.30 -2.52 4.00
CA TYR A 30 7.51 -2.13 4.73
C TYR A 30 7.17 -1.44 6.04
N ALA A 31 8.07 -1.58 7.02
CA ALA A 31 8.05 -0.74 8.21
C ALA A 31 8.52 0.68 7.85
N PRO A 32 8.09 1.71 8.59
CA PRO A 32 8.51 3.09 8.33
C PRO A 32 10.03 3.27 8.23
N ALA A 33 10.80 2.65 9.11
CA ALA A 33 12.27 2.76 9.10
C ALA A 33 12.93 2.09 7.88
N GLU A 34 12.25 1.18 7.20
CA GLU A 34 12.76 0.48 6.02
C GLU A 34 12.42 1.19 4.70
N ALA A 35 11.42 2.06 4.71
CA ALA A 35 10.88 2.66 3.49
C ALA A 35 11.94 3.42 2.67
N GLY A 36 12.92 4.05 3.33
CA GLY A 36 14.00 4.77 2.66
C GLY A 36 14.90 3.91 1.77
N GLN A 37 14.89 2.58 1.95
CA GLN A 37 15.63 1.62 1.13
C GLN A 37 14.85 1.20 -0.13
N HIS A 38 13.60 1.66 -0.28
CA HIS A 38 12.69 1.28 -1.35
C HIS A 38 12.12 2.47 -2.11
N LEU A 39 12.94 3.50 -2.31
CA LEU A 39 12.55 4.70 -3.05
C LEU A 39 12.16 4.37 -4.48
N GLY A 40 11.05 4.98 -4.94
CA GLY A 40 10.50 4.76 -6.28
C GLY A 40 9.56 3.57 -6.39
N GLU A 41 9.47 2.74 -5.37
CA GLU A 41 8.62 1.56 -5.31
C GLU A 41 7.19 1.93 -4.89
N LYS A 42 6.19 1.35 -5.55
CA LYS A 42 4.82 1.41 -5.05
C LYS A 42 4.65 0.32 -4.00
N ALA A 43 4.34 0.72 -2.79
CA ALA A 43 4.29 -0.17 -1.63
C ALA A 43 3.31 0.31 -0.57
N THR A 44 3.09 -0.53 0.43
CA THR A 44 2.33 -0.20 1.63
C THR A 44 3.29 -0.04 2.79
N VAL A 45 3.16 1.05 3.54
CA VAL A 45 3.94 1.31 4.76
C VAL A 45 2.97 1.42 5.93
N CYS A 46 3.19 0.61 6.95
CA CYS A 46 2.33 0.56 8.14
C CYS A 46 3.10 0.98 9.39
N GLY A 47 2.46 1.74 10.26
CA GLY A 47 3.05 2.16 11.52
C GLY A 47 2.09 2.96 12.39
N MET A 48 2.54 3.26 13.61
CA MET A 48 1.83 4.11 14.55
C MET A 48 2.00 5.57 14.17
N VAL A 49 0.91 6.34 14.14
CA VAL A 49 1.01 7.80 13.95
C VAL A 49 1.53 8.43 15.24
N ALA A 50 2.81 8.74 15.25
CA ALA A 50 3.50 9.31 16.40
C ALA A 50 3.30 10.82 16.54
N SER A 51 3.15 11.52 15.41
CA SER A 51 2.80 12.93 15.37
C SER A 51 2.04 13.27 14.08
N ALA A 52 1.20 14.30 14.15
CA ALA A 52 0.48 14.79 13.00
C ALA A 52 0.23 16.28 13.15
N SER A 53 0.35 17.03 12.06
CA SER A 53 0.07 18.46 12.05
C SER A 53 -0.47 18.94 10.71
N TYR A 54 -1.41 19.86 10.77
CA TYR A 54 -1.93 20.56 9.61
C TYR A 54 -1.30 21.95 9.54
N ALA A 55 -0.40 22.15 8.57
CA ALA A 55 0.36 23.40 8.41
C ALA A 55 -0.41 24.40 7.53
N ARG A 56 -1.45 25.02 8.09
CA ARG A 56 -2.34 25.96 7.38
C ARG A 56 -1.62 27.17 6.80
N SER A 57 -0.56 27.63 7.46
CA SER A 57 0.20 28.84 7.09
C SER A 57 1.31 28.55 6.08
N VAL A 58 1.59 27.28 5.82
CA VAL A 58 2.62 26.87 4.88
C VAL A 58 2.04 26.80 3.47
N ARG A 59 2.83 27.18 2.48
CA ARG A 59 2.44 27.09 1.07
C ARG A 59 2.01 25.67 0.72
N GLY A 60 0.86 25.54 0.07
CA GLY A 60 0.26 24.25 -0.26
C GLY A 60 -0.52 23.62 0.89
N GLN A 61 -0.49 24.22 2.10
CA GLN A 61 -1.23 23.79 3.28
C GLN A 61 -1.13 22.29 3.54
N PRO A 62 0.10 21.73 3.69
CA PRO A 62 0.27 20.31 3.86
C PRO A 62 -0.18 19.81 5.24
N THR A 63 -0.70 18.60 5.28
CA THR A 63 -0.83 17.83 6.50
C THR A 63 0.28 16.80 6.54
N PHE A 64 1.05 16.78 7.62
CA PHE A 64 2.13 15.85 7.87
C PHE A 64 1.68 14.80 8.88
N ILE A 65 1.81 13.52 8.52
CA ILE A 65 1.50 12.39 9.40
C ILE A 65 2.77 11.55 9.50
N ASN A 66 3.40 11.53 10.67
CA ASN A 66 4.69 10.87 10.87
C ASN A 66 4.50 9.53 11.56
N LEU A 67 4.99 8.45 10.94
CA LEU A 67 4.84 7.09 11.43
C LEU A 67 6.03 6.67 12.29
N ASP A 68 5.73 6.02 13.40
CA ASP A 68 6.63 5.42 14.40
C ASP A 68 7.48 6.40 15.20
N ARG A 69 7.90 7.52 14.62
CA ARG A 69 8.65 8.57 15.30
C ARG A 69 8.05 9.93 15.04
N ALA A 70 7.95 10.71 16.09
CA ALA A 70 7.44 12.06 16.03
C ALA A 70 8.46 13.03 15.39
N TYR A 71 7.94 14.10 14.79
CA TYR A 71 8.76 15.24 14.37
C TYR A 71 9.56 15.80 15.56
N PRO A 72 10.84 16.15 15.42
CA PRO A 72 11.66 16.21 14.19
C PRO A 72 12.48 14.94 13.90
N ASN A 73 12.22 13.85 14.58
CA ASN A 73 12.99 12.60 14.45
C ASN A 73 12.28 11.56 13.55
N GLN A 74 11.32 11.99 12.74
CA GLN A 74 10.55 11.11 11.87
C GLN A 74 11.44 10.39 10.83
N VAL A 75 11.10 9.14 10.58
CA VAL A 75 11.74 8.30 9.55
C VAL A 75 10.86 8.10 8.33
N PHE A 76 9.56 8.41 8.45
CA PHE A 76 8.58 8.29 7.39
C PHE A 76 7.42 9.25 7.59
N THR A 77 7.01 9.90 6.51
CA THR A 77 5.91 10.86 6.52
C THR A 77 4.86 10.52 5.48
N VAL A 78 3.60 10.55 5.86
CA VAL A 78 2.48 10.64 4.91
C VAL A 78 2.16 12.11 4.73
N LEU A 79 2.22 12.58 3.48
CA LEU A 79 1.96 13.97 3.13
C LEU A 79 0.60 14.06 2.41
N ILE A 80 -0.26 14.94 2.90
CA ILE A 80 -1.52 15.27 2.26
C ILE A 80 -1.51 16.77 1.94
N TRP A 81 -1.49 17.11 0.64
CA TRP A 81 -1.59 18.50 0.22
C TRP A 81 -2.97 19.08 0.51
N GLY A 82 -3.03 20.39 0.77
CA GLY A 82 -4.27 21.09 1.10
C GLY A 82 -5.38 20.90 0.07
N ASP A 83 -5.04 20.86 -1.22
CA ASP A 83 -6.00 20.64 -2.32
C ASP A 83 -6.71 19.27 -2.25
N HIS A 84 -6.11 18.29 -1.61
CA HIS A 84 -6.66 16.95 -1.47
C HIS A 84 -7.31 16.69 -0.11
N ARG A 85 -7.10 17.59 0.84
CA ARG A 85 -7.61 17.44 2.21
C ARG A 85 -9.12 17.23 2.26
N SER A 86 -9.87 17.94 1.45
CA SER A 86 -11.35 17.86 1.41
C SER A 86 -11.88 16.52 0.90
N ARG A 87 -11.06 15.70 0.28
CA ARG A 87 -11.44 14.35 -0.15
C ARG A 87 -11.56 13.37 1.01
N PHE A 88 -10.92 13.68 2.14
CA PHE A 88 -10.94 12.84 3.33
C PHE A 88 -12.21 13.12 4.15
N PRO A 89 -12.95 12.08 4.58
CA PRO A 89 -14.16 12.25 5.38
C PRO A 89 -13.88 12.59 6.85
N TYR A 90 -12.62 12.79 7.20
CA TYR A 90 -12.15 13.17 8.53
C TYR A 90 -10.97 14.13 8.38
N ALA A 91 -10.65 14.88 9.43
CA ALA A 91 -9.43 15.66 9.49
C ALA A 91 -8.23 14.71 9.64
N PRO A 92 -7.31 14.63 8.65
CA PRO A 92 -6.25 13.59 8.65
C PRO A 92 -5.35 13.62 9.89
N GLU A 93 -5.12 14.79 10.50
CA GLU A 93 -4.32 14.91 11.73
C GLU A 93 -4.95 14.23 12.95
N THR A 94 -6.24 13.86 12.87
CA THR A 94 -6.92 13.09 13.93
C THR A 94 -6.50 11.63 13.96
N LEU A 95 -5.73 11.18 12.98
CA LEU A 95 -5.15 9.84 12.97
C LEU A 95 -4.04 9.66 14.02
N ARG A 96 -3.60 10.74 14.67
CA ARG A 96 -2.60 10.68 15.75
C ARG A 96 -2.94 9.60 16.78
N GLY A 97 -1.97 8.77 17.11
CA GLY A 97 -2.13 7.68 18.07
C GLY A 97 -2.75 6.41 17.50
N GLN A 98 -3.13 6.42 16.23
CA GLN A 98 -3.69 5.24 15.57
C GLN A 98 -2.63 4.52 14.74
N HIS A 99 -2.79 3.22 14.60
CA HIS A 99 -1.99 2.41 13.69
C HIS A 99 -2.63 2.44 12.30
N ILE A 100 -1.86 2.84 11.29
CA ILE A 100 -2.34 2.96 9.91
C ILE A 100 -1.41 2.29 8.93
N CYS A 101 -1.95 1.97 7.76
CA CYS A 101 -1.19 1.61 6.57
C CYS A 101 -1.47 2.64 5.48
N VAL A 102 -0.42 3.06 4.78
CA VAL A 102 -0.54 3.94 3.61
C VAL A 102 0.07 3.26 2.40
N THR A 103 -0.61 3.36 1.27
CA THR A 103 -0.18 2.78 0.00
C THR A 103 0.10 3.89 -1.01
N GLY A 104 1.23 3.79 -1.68
CA GLY A 104 1.63 4.74 -2.73
C GLY A 104 3.09 4.58 -3.11
N THR A 105 3.56 5.48 -3.95
CA THR A 105 4.98 5.50 -4.36
C THR A 105 5.83 6.15 -3.29
N ILE A 106 6.84 5.43 -2.82
CA ILE A 106 7.78 5.92 -1.82
C ILE A 106 8.73 6.92 -2.48
N LYS A 107 8.77 8.12 -1.94
CA LYS A 107 9.66 9.22 -2.36
C LYS A 107 10.57 9.62 -1.22
N SER A 108 11.54 10.45 -1.50
CA SER A 108 12.38 11.07 -0.48
C SER A 108 12.21 12.59 -0.52
N TYR A 109 12.05 13.19 0.64
CA TYR A 109 12.07 14.63 0.80
C TYR A 109 12.98 14.99 1.97
N ARG A 110 14.05 15.74 1.67
CA ARG A 110 15.07 16.13 2.65
C ARG A 110 15.60 14.96 3.48
N GLY A 111 15.83 13.82 2.80
CA GLY A 111 16.37 12.62 3.43
C GLY A 111 15.36 11.77 4.21
N VAL A 112 14.09 12.15 4.22
CA VAL A 112 13.01 11.38 4.87
C VAL A 112 12.15 10.73 3.81
N ALA A 113 11.89 9.43 3.95
CA ALA A 113 10.98 8.71 3.06
C ALA A 113 9.55 9.20 3.28
N GLU A 114 8.79 9.35 2.19
CA GLU A 114 7.41 9.79 2.25
C GLU A 114 6.53 9.13 1.19
N ILE A 115 5.24 9.06 1.48
CA ILE A 115 4.19 8.79 0.50
C ILE A 115 3.23 9.96 0.48
N VAL A 116 2.96 10.50 -0.70
CA VAL A 116 1.92 11.51 -0.89
C VAL A 116 0.57 10.81 -1.04
N ALA A 117 -0.35 11.09 -0.13
CA ALA A 117 -1.71 10.57 -0.18
C ALA A 117 -2.66 11.64 -0.74
N SER A 118 -3.32 11.34 -1.84
CA SER A 118 -4.31 12.22 -2.48
C SER A 118 -5.73 11.68 -2.41
N ASP A 119 -5.88 10.44 -1.98
CA ASP A 119 -7.15 9.73 -1.90
C ASP A 119 -7.26 9.00 -0.56
N PRO A 120 -8.41 9.07 0.14
CA PRO A 120 -8.59 8.40 1.43
C PRO A 120 -8.44 6.88 1.37
N HIS A 121 -8.66 6.26 0.20
CA HIS A 121 -8.43 4.81 0.03
C HIS A 121 -6.96 4.40 0.16
N GLN A 122 -6.02 5.36 0.04
CA GLN A 122 -4.60 5.07 0.26
C GLN A 122 -4.26 4.83 1.74
N ILE A 123 -5.15 5.22 2.65
CA ILE A 123 -4.93 5.10 4.09
C ILE A 123 -5.98 4.16 4.69
N THR A 124 -5.51 3.11 5.37
CA THR A 124 -6.36 2.20 6.12
C THR A 124 -5.98 2.22 7.60
N LYS A 125 -6.98 2.23 8.47
CA LYS A 125 -6.78 2.06 9.92
C LYS A 125 -6.67 0.58 10.25
N GLN A 126 -5.80 0.26 11.13
CA GLN A 126 -5.60 -1.10 11.62
C GLN A 126 -6.19 -1.31 13.01
#